data_d4da6e3f1be71c4834f61ab13b9e1eb5
#
_entry.id   d4da6e3f1be71c4834f61ab13b9e1eb5
#
_cell.length_a   1.000
_cell.length_b   1.000
_cell.length_c   1.000
_cell.angle_alpha   90.00
_cell.angle_beta   90.00
_cell.angle_gamma   90.00
#
_symmetry.space_group_name_H-M   'P 1'
#
loop_
_entity.id
_entity.type
_entity.pdbx_description
1 polymer ?
#
loop_
_entity_poly.entity_id
_entity_poly.type
_entity_poly.pdbx_seq_one_letter_code
_entity_poly.pdbx_strand_id
1 'polypeptide(L)'
;MKKICIIFALFFAASVFAQTPFKDFLTRVNRLTTPAEKNAVIDSFFNNTSFPYAELDPASPTGYAAYFVYRGASSTVVSAGDFNNWNANAPDRLQQLPGTTLWYLGKNFEPTARLDYKLVLNGSSWILDPTHNKTVAGGFGPNSELAMPKYVQPEEIQLRSNIPHGRIETLTLTSQILNNARTVKIYLPPDYDTSTRQPGIIIVHDGLEYVSLAYMDRVLDDLHARKEISTPIAVFIPPVNRNPEYYQNQRDLFGRFIVEEVLPYVESRYRVSKLARQRANLGASAGGHITYYLMFKYPQVFGGGAGQSSYISSELQTLAAAASDTSLRFYIDVGTYDLSGFPQTNRNWRTQLSGRGFKVKYAEFYEGHSWGNWRAHVDDALRFLFPPEPATGVKQIERGPANFSLQQNSPNPWSASSGEGTKLIFSLQAPAPLNLKVVNVLGQTMWQQHWPNLNAGKYEMPLRAKLSPGIYFYQLQTPENVLTKKMIVLP
;
A
#
# COMPACT_ATOMS: atom_id res chain seq x y z
N MET A 1 -13.68 -7.45 66.78
CA MET A 1 -14.74 -7.80 65.80
C MET A 1 -14.35 -7.25 64.44
N LYS A 2 -13.79 -8.08 63.59
CA LYS A 2 -13.43 -7.69 62.20
C LYS A 2 -14.61 -8.03 61.30
N LYS A 3 -15.19 -7.01 60.64
CA LYS A 3 -16.26 -7.20 59.66
C LYS A 3 -15.61 -7.62 58.31
N ILE A 4 -15.93 -8.82 57.85
CA ILE A 4 -15.57 -9.32 56.52
C ILE A 4 -16.69 -8.85 55.58
N CYS A 5 -16.35 -7.96 54.65
CA CYS A 5 -17.22 -7.64 53.52
C CYS A 5 -16.99 -8.66 52.41
N ILE A 6 -17.98 -9.51 52.15
CA ILE A 6 -18.01 -10.43 51.00
C ILE A 6 -18.59 -9.65 49.82
N ILE A 7 -17.74 -9.35 48.84
CA ILE A 7 -18.17 -8.80 47.57
C ILE A 7 -18.61 -9.93 46.66
N PHE A 8 -19.92 -10.03 46.42
CA PHE A 8 -20.47 -10.90 45.38
C PHE A 8 -20.21 -10.26 44.00
N ALA A 9 -19.25 -10.79 43.26
CA ALA A 9 -19.08 -10.51 41.87
C ALA A 9 -20.16 -11.25 41.05
N LEU A 10 -21.17 -10.53 40.60
CA LEU A 10 -22.13 -11.04 39.63
C LEU A 10 -21.43 -11.15 38.28
N PHE A 11 -21.03 -12.35 37.91
CA PHE A 11 -20.65 -12.68 36.53
C PHE A 11 -21.93 -12.69 35.69
N PHE A 12 -22.15 -11.64 34.94
CA PHE A 12 -23.05 -11.67 33.79
C PHE A 12 -22.40 -12.55 32.71
N ALA A 13 -22.77 -13.80 32.65
CA ALA A 13 -22.53 -14.65 31.50
C ALA A 13 -23.39 -14.09 30.36
N ALA A 14 -22.81 -13.29 29.48
CA ALA A 14 -23.40 -13.01 28.20
C ALA A 14 -23.52 -14.34 27.46
N SER A 15 -24.75 -14.89 27.39
CA SER A 15 -25.05 -16.02 26.52
C SER A 15 -24.81 -15.59 25.09
N VAL A 16 -23.62 -15.90 24.56
CA VAL A 16 -23.36 -15.87 23.12
C VAL A 16 -24.32 -16.92 22.54
N PHE A 17 -25.45 -16.47 22.01
CA PHE A 17 -26.31 -17.34 21.22
C PHE A 17 -25.47 -17.80 20.03
N ALA A 18 -25.08 -19.09 20.02
CA ALA A 18 -24.45 -19.69 18.88
C ALA A 18 -25.35 -19.51 17.67
N GLN A 19 -24.85 -18.82 16.65
CA GLN A 19 -25.59 -18.56 15.44
C GLN A 19 -25.92 -19.90 14.78
N THR A 20 -27.19 -20.14 14.43
CA THR A 20 -27.62 -21.36 13.77
C THR A 20 -26.97 -21.44 12.39
N PRO A 21 -26.18 -22.45 12.06
CA PRO A 21 -25.58 -22.61 10.75
C PRO A 21 -26.62 -22.50 9.63
N PHE A 22 -26.24 -21.91 8.52
CA PHE A 22 -27.12 -21.70 7.37
C PHE A 22 -27.68 -23.02 6.83
N LYS A 23 -26.90 -24.07 6.83
CA LYS A 23 -27.34 -25.42 6.43
C LYS A 23 -28.43 -25.97 7.35
N ASP A 24 -28.32 -25.74 8.66
CA ASP A 24 -29.35 -26.15 9.64
C ASP A 24 -30.63 -25.33 9.47
N PHE A 25 -30.48 -24.02 9.21
CA PHE A 25 -31.60 -23.15 8.86
C PHE A 25 -32.35 -23.68 7.62
N LEU A 26 -31.63 -23.98 6.52
CA LEU A 26 -32.25 -24.55 5.32
C LEU A 26 -32.95 -25.89 5.60
N THR A 27 -32.33 -26.74 6.37
CA THR A 27 -32.91 -28.05 6.77
C THR A 27 -34.20 -27.87 7.56
N ARG A 28 -34.21 -26.91 8.50
CA ARG A 28 -35.41 -26.59 9.29
C ARG A 28 -36.54 -26.07 8.41
N VAL A 29 -36.29 -25.08 7.50
CA VAL A 29 -37.30 -24.53 6.62
C VAL A 29 -37.87 -25.57 5.65
N ASN A 30 -37.01 -26.47 5.12
CA ASN A 30 -37.46 -27.53 4.20
C ASN A 30 -38.39 -28.56 4.86
N ARG A 31 -38.35 -28.74 6.17
CA ARG A 31 -39.27 -29.64 6.90
C ARG A 31 -40.67 -29.06 7.11
N LEU A 32 -40.83 -27.75 6.90
CA LEU A 32 -42.12 -27.06 7.05
C LEU A 32 -42.95 -27.21 5.78
N THR A 33 -44.26 -27.28 5.94
CA THR A 33 -45.18 -27.54 4.83
C THR A 33 -45.88 -26.28 4.31
N THR A 34 -46.18 -25.35 5.22
CA THR A 34 -46.91 -24.15 4.85
C THR A 34 -45.98 -22.95 4.53
N PRO A 35 -46.34 -22.10 3.55
CA PRO A 35 -45.59 -20.86 3.28
C PRO A 35 -45.51 -19.92 4.48
N ALA A 36 -46.54 -19.87 5.32
CA ALA A 36 -46.55 -19.03 6.52
C ALA A 36 -45.50 -19.44 7.56
N GLU A 37 -45.41 -20.74 7.88
CA GLU A 37 -44.40 -21.27 8.78
C GLU A 37 -42.98 -21.06 8.23
N LYS A 38 -42.78 -21.32 6.93
CA LYS A 38 -41.50 -21.08 6.27
C LYS A 38 -41.06 -19.62 6.40
N ASN A 39 -41.94 -18.68 6.07
CA ASN A 39 -41.63 -17.26 6.14
C ASN A 39 -41.35 -16.81 7.57
N ALA A 40 -42.07 -17.30 8.59
CA ALA A 40 -41.82 -16.95 9.98
C ALA A 40 -40.37 -17.39 10.43
N VAL A 41 -39.93 -18.57 10.00
CA VAL A 41 -38.56 -19.04 10.28
C VAL A 41 -37.51 -18.25 9.51
N ILE A 42 -37.80 -17.88 8.24
CA ILE A 42 -36.93 -17.03 7.42
C ILE A 42 -36.81 -15.64 8.05
N ASP A 43 -37.92 -15.01 8.45
CA ASP A 43 -37.92 -13.69 9.09
C ASP A 43 -37.12 -13.71 10.39
N SER A 44 -37.33 -14.73 11.22
CA SER A 44 -36.56 -14.89 12.45
C SER A 44 -35.05 -15.05 12.21
N PHE A 45 -34.64 -15.79 11.17
CA PHE A 45 -33.24 -15.97 10.84
C PHE A 45 -32.61 -14.65 10.33
N PHE A 46 -33.29 -13.95 9.41
CA PHE A 46 -32.81 -12.71 8.84
C PHE A 46 -32.73 -11.57 9.87
N ASN A 47 -33.64 -11.52 10.84
CA ASN A 47 -33.62 -10.51 11.91
C ASN A 47 -32.42 -10.70 12.87
N ASN A 48 -31.82 -11.87 12.88
CA ASN A 48 -30.69 -12.22 13.78
C ASN A 48 -29.38 -12.52 13.03
N THR A 49 -29.33 -12.28 11.71
CA THR A 49 -28.19 -12.66 10.88
C THR A 49 -27.83 -11.51 9.95
N SER A 50 -26.54 -11.16 9.89
CA SER A 50 -26.00 -10.23 8.91
C SER A 50 -25.60 -10.97 7.63
N PHE A 51 -25.84 -10.36 6.48
CA PHE A 51 -25.48 -10.92 5.17
C PHE A 51 -24.44 -10.03 4.44
N PRO A 52 -23.60 -10.60 3.53
CA PRO A 52 -23.48 -12.04 3.26
C PRO A 52 -23.04 -12.79 4.52
N TYR A 53 -23.72 -13.89 4.79
CA TYR A 53 -23.44 -14.71 5.96
C TYR A 53 -22.29 -15.66 5.66
N ALA A 54 -21.29 -15.71 6.52
CA ALA A 54 -20.16 -16.64 6.40
C ALA A 54 -20.01 -17.48 7.66
N GLU A 55 -19.78 -18.79 7.48
CA GLU A 55 -19.62 -19.74 8.56
C GLU A 55 -18.45 -20.69 8.33
N LEU A 56 -17.98 -21.32 9.41
CA LEU A 56 -17.06 -22.45 9.31
C LEU A 56 -17.74 -23.60 8.60
N ASP A 57 -17.10 -24.14 7.58
CA ASP A 57 -17.52 -25.35 6.87
C ASP A 57 -16.34 -26.32 6.78
N PRO A 58 -16.23 -27.30 7.69
CA PRO A 58 -15.13 -28.27 7.69
C PRO A 58 -15.07 -29.13 6.40
N ALA A 59 -16.17 -29.21 5.64
CA ALA A 59 -16.19 -29.89 4.35
C ALA A 59 -15.68 -29.03 3.20
N SER A 60 -15.53 -27.71 3.44
CA SER A 60 -14.99 -26.78 2.45
C SER A 60 -13.46 -26.92 2.34
N PRO A 61 -12.88 -26.88 1.12
CA PRO A 61 -11.44 -26.85 0.93
C PRO A 61 -10.75 -25.64 1.61
N THR A 62 -11.49 -24.56 1.82
CA THR A 62 -10.99 -23.31 2.45
C THR A 62 -11.35 -23.20 3.92
N GLY A 63 -12.16 -24.15 4.44
CA GLY A 63 -12.68 -24.15 5.79
C GLY A 63 -13.83 -23.17 6.05
N TYR A 64 -14.28 -22.42 5.05
CA TYR A 64 -15.35 -21.44 5.16
C TYR A 64 -16.29 -21.48 3.95
N ALA A 65 -17.59 -21.20 4.22
CA ALA A 65 -18.60 -20.95 3.20
C ALA A 65 -19.26 -19.60 3.45
N ALA A 66 -19.53 -18.84 2.37
CA ALA A 66 -20.37 -17.65 2.43
C ALA A 66 -21.67 -17.89 1.66
N TYR A 67 -22.75 -17.25 2.13
CA TYR A 67 -24.09 -17.39 1.54
C TYR A 67 -24.60 -16.05 1.06
N PHE A 68 -24.87 -15.99 -0.24
CA PHE A 68 -25.56 -14.88 -0.89
C PHE A 68 -27.04 -15.17 -0.87
N VAL A 69 -27.88 -14.18 -0.58
CA VAL A 69 -29.33 -14.34 -0.48
C VAL A 69 -30.05 -13.20 -1.21
N TYR A 70 -31.27 -13.50 -1.67
CA TYR A 70 -32.19 -12.50 -2.18
C TYR A 70 -33.63 -12.86 -1.78
N ARG A 71 -34.41 -11.88 -1.35
CA ARG A 71 -35.83 -12.06 -1.02
C ARG A 71 -36.67 -11.20 -1.97
N GLY A 72 -37.36 -11.87 -2.86
CA GLY A 72 -38.21 -11.18 -3.83
C GLY A 72 -38.69 -12.05 -4.97
N ALA A 73 -39.64 -11.54 -5.75
CA ALA A 73 -40.07 -12.20 -6.97
C ALA A 73 -39.00 -11.99 -8.05
N SER A 74 -38.53 -13.08 -8.65
CA SER A 74 -37.61 -13.07 -9.76
C SER A 74 -37.74 -14.38 -10.53
N SER A 75 -37.46 -14.38 -11.82
CA SER A 75 -37.31 -15.62 -12.60
C SER A 75 -35.93 -16.24 -12.47
N THR A 76 -34.92 -15.39 -12.26
CA THR A 76 -33.53 -15.78 -12.06
C THR A 76 -32.80 -14.78 -11.17
N VAL A 77 -31.89 -15.27 -10.32
CA VAL A 77 -31.00 -14.45 -9.52
C VAL A 77 -29.59 -15.03 -9.67
N VAL A 78 -28.62 -14.20 -10.02
CA VAL A 78 -27.21 -14.58 -10.14
C VAL A 78 -26.39 -13.67 -9.24
N SER A 79 -25.42 -14.21 -8.51
CA SER A 79 -24.39 -13.42 -7.84
C SER A 79 -23.21 -13.25 -8.80
N ALA A 80 -23.04 -12.04 -9.31
CA ALA A 80 -21.93 -11.70 -10.21
C ALA A 80 -20.91 -10.81 -9.50
N GLY A 81 -19.67 -11.19 -9.51
CA GLY A 81 -18.62 -10.48 -8.78
C GLY A 81 -17.21 -10.92 -9.19
N ASP A 82 -16.23 -10.51 -8.43
CA ASP A 82 -14.81 -10.83 -8.67
C ASP A 82 -14.59 -12.34 -8.82
N PHE A 83 -15.30 -13.16 -8.06
CA PHE A 83 -15.17 -14.62 -8.02
C PHE A 83 -15.64 -15.35 -9.29
N ASN A 84 -16.25 -14.66 -10.23
CA ASN A 84 -16.69 -15.24 -11.52
C ASN A 84 -16.51 -14.29 -12.71
N ASN A 85 -15.56 -13.35 -12.61
CA ASN A 85 -15.28 -12.31 -13.61
C ASN A 85 -16.54 -11.50 -13.99
N TRP A 86 -17.41 -11.23 -13.02
CA TRP A 86 -18.64 -10.45 -13.21
C TRP A 86 -19.59 -11.03 -14.24
N ASN A 87 -19.61 -12.36 -14.36
CA ASN A 87 -20.43 -13.05 -15.35
C ASN A 87 -21.86 -13.27 -14.83
N ALA A 88 -22.81 -12.53 -15.40
CA ALA A 88 -24.24 -12.62 -15.05
C ALA A 88 -24.91 -13.94 -15.51
N ASN A 89 -24.27 -14.74 -16.36
CA ASN A 89 -24.79 -16.00 -16.87
C ASN A 89 -24.13 -17.23 -16.24
N ALA A 90 -23.30 -17.02 -15.22
CA ALA A 90 -22.41 -18.01 -14.66
C ALA A 90 -23.10 -19.08 -13.79
N PRO A 91 -22.30 -20.11 -13.39
CA PRO A 91 -22.77 -21.16 -12.48
C PRO A 91 -23.20 -20.65 -11.09
N ASP A 92 -22.93 -19.39 -10.76
CA ASP A 92 -23.28 -18.75 -9.48
C ASP A 92 -24.73 -18.23 -9.44
N ARG A 93 -25.65 -19.03 -10.00
CA ARG A 93 -27.07 -18.80 -9.94
C ARG A 93 -27.62 -19.23 -8.59
N LEU A 94 -28.34 -18.34 -7.92
CA LEU A 94 -29.05 -18.65 -6.70
C LEU A 94 -30.21 -19.59 -7.00
N GLN A 95 -30.42 -20.56 -6.10
CA GLN A 95 -31.59 -21.44 -6.14
C GLN A 95 -32.70 -20.88 -5.24
N GLN A 96 -33.93 -20.97 -5.71
CA GLN A 96 -35.09 -20.59 -4.94
C GLN A 96 -35.44 -21.67 -3.91
N LEU A 97 -35.68 -21.28 -2.66
CA LEU A 97 -36.18 -22.19 -1.65
C LEU A 97 -37.68 -22.49 -1.92
N PRO A 98 -38.06 -23.78 -2.13
CA PRO A 98 -39.41 -24.13 -2.57
C PRO A 98 -40.52 -23.60 -1.66
N GLY A 99 -41.56 -22.96 -2.25
CA GLY A 99 -42.69 -22.38 -1.55
C GLY A 99 -42.39 -21.08 -0.82
N THR A 100 -41.31 -20.39 -1.17
CA THR A 100 -40.90 -19.11 -0.60
C THR A 100 -40.42 -18.14 -1.69
N THR A 101 -40.15 -16.87 -1.33
CA THR A 101 -39.46 -15.89 -2.18
C THR A 101 -37.97 -15.79 -1.88
N LEU A 102 -37.42 -16.70 -1.08
CA LEU A 102 -36.00 -16.72 -0.73
C LEU A 102 -35.18 -17.44 -1.79
N TRP A 103 -34.17 -16.75 -2.27
CA TRP A 103 -33.12 -17.29 -3.14
C TRP A 103 -31.83 -17.33 -2.36
N TYR A 104 -30.98 -18.36 -2.57
CA TYR A 104 -29.69 -18.49 -1.90
C TYR A 104 -28.66 -19.21 -2.75
N LEU A 105 -27.39 -18.93 -2.47
CA LEU A 105 -26.22 -19.61 -3.02
C LEU A 105 -25.16 -19.69 -1.93
N GLY A 106 -24.66 -20.90 -1.63
CA GLY A 106 -23.47 -21.10 -0.81
C GLY A 106 -22.23 -21.24 -1.69
N LYS A 107 -21.15 -20.60 -1.33
CA LYS A 107 -19.89 -20.63 -2.06
C LYS A 107 -18.70 -20.58 -1.09
N ASN A 108 -17.65 -21.34 -1.41
CA ASN A 108 -16.45 -21.41 -0.58
C ASN A 108 -15.46 -20.33 -0.95
N PHE A 109 -14.87 -19.67 0.08
CA PHE A 109 -13.84 -18.66 -0.08
C PHE A 109 -12.77 -18.83 1.01
N GLU A 110 -11.58 -18.32 0.74
CA GLU A 110 -10.53 -18.24 1.73
C GLU A 110 -10.94 -17.34 2.91
N PRO A 111 -10.49 -17.65 4.14
CA PRO A 111 -10.95 -16.94 5.34
C PRO A 111 -10.63 -15.44 5.36
N THR A 112 -9.67 -15.00 4.56
CA THR A 112 -9.24 -13.60 4.43
C THR A 112 -9.69 -12.97 3.10
N ALA A 113 -10.56 -13.64 2.32
CA ALA A 113 -11.03 -13.09 1.06
C ALA A 113 -11.90 -11.84 1.27
N ARG A 114 -11.74 -10.88 0.37
CA ARG A 114 -12.58 -9.68 0.28
C ARG A 114 -12.89 -9.40 -1.18
N LEU A 115 -14.17 -9.40 -1.56
CA LEU A 115 -14.61 -9.41 -2.95
C LEU A 115 -15.76 -8.44 -3.17
N ASP A 116 -15.80 -7.84 -4.36
CA ASP A 116 -16.92 -7.03 -4.81
C ASP A 116 -17.93 -7.90 -5.55
N TYR A 117 -19.22 -7.63 -5.38
CA TYR A 117 -20.30 -8.31 -6.11
C TYR A 117 -21.56 -7.47 -6.28
N LYS A 118 -22.44 -7.92 -7.16
CA LYS A 118 -23.82 -7.47 -7.31
C LYS A 118 -24.74 -8.68 -7.52
N LEU A 119 -26.02 -8.51 -7.27
CA LEU A 119 -27.04 -9.45 -7.71
C LEU A 119 -27.57 -9.03 -9.07
N VAL A 120 -27.78 -10.01 -9.95
CA VAL A 120 -28.37 -9.80 -11.29
C VAL A 120 -29.70 -10.52 -11.33
N LEU A 121 -30.78 -9.74 -11.42
CA LEU A 121 -32.16 -10.24 -11.49
C LEU A 121 -32.60 -10.34 -12.95
N ASN A 122 -33.29 -11.42 -13.28
CA ASN A 122 -33.89 -11.63 -14.58
C ASN A 122 -32.91 -11.46 -15.77
N GLY A 123 -31.63 -11.74 -15.52
CA GLY A 123 -30.55 -11.68 -16.52
C GLY A 123 -30.03 -10.29 -16.88
N SER A 124 -30.63 -9.19 -16.42
CA SER A 124 -30.26 -7.83 -16.85
C SER A 124 -30.29 -6.75 -15.77
N SER A 125 -31.03 -6.93 -14.68
CA SER A 125 -31.15 -5.92 -13.62
C SER A 125 -30.06 -6.10 -12.57
N TRP A 126 -29.03 -5.27 -12.65
CA TRP A 126 -27.91 -5.25 -11.71
C TRP A 126 -28.24 -4.41 -10.49
N ILE A 127 -28.26 -5.02 -9.31
CA ILE A 127 -28.59 -4.35 -8.05
C ILE A 127 -27.51 -4.61 -7.01
N LEU A 128 -27.38 -3.71 -6.05
CA LEU A 128 -26.69 -4.01 -4.80
C LEU A 128 -27.47 -5.06 -4.03
N ASP A 129 -26.78 -5.84 -3.20
CA ASP A 129 -27.46 -6.80 -2.32
C ASP A 129 -28.33 -6.05 -1.30
N PRO A 130 -29.67 -6.21 -1.34
CA PRO A 130 -30.55 -5.49 -0.46
C PRO A 130 -30.53 -5.99 1.00
N THR A 131 -29.90 -7.14 1.25
CA THR A 131 -29.75 -7.71 2.59
C THR A 131 -28.45 -7.27 3.29
N HIS A 132 -27.60 -6.55 2.56
CA HIS A 132 -26.30 -6.11 3.03
C HIS A 132 -26.09 -4.60 2.79
N ASN A 133 -25.85 -3.86 3.87
CA ASN A 133 -25.68 -2.41 3.81
C ASN A 133 -24.24 -1.95 3.56
N LYS A 134 -23.26 -2.86 3.56
CA LYS A 134 -21.87 -2.52 3.33
C LYS A 134 -21.57 -2.49 1.84
N THR A 135 -21.30 -1.31 1.34
CA THR A 135 -20.95 -1.07 -0.05
C THR A 135 -19.53 -0.51 -0.17
N VAL A 136 -18.91 -0.72 -1.30
CA VAL A 136 -17.63 -0.16 -1.67
C VAL A 136 -17.77 0.68 -2.93
N ALA A 137 -17.23 1.88 -2.90
CA ALA A 137 -17.18 2.72 -4.09
C ALA A 137 -16.21 2.13 -5.12
N GLY A 138 -16.60 2.10 -6.37
CA GLY A 138 -15.79 1.61 -7.50
C GLY A 138 -15.86 2.57 -8.69
N GLY A 139 -14.99 2.38 -9.67
CA GLY A 139 -14.92 3.22 -10.87
C GLY A 139 -16.16 3.17 -11.76
N PHE A 140 -17.01 2.15 -11.60
CA PHE A 140 -18.29 1.97 -12.32
C PHE A 140 -19.49 2.00 -11.38
N GLY A 141 -19.41 2.77 -10.29
CA GLY A 141 -20.42 2.86 -9.26
C GLY A 141 -20.17 1.88 -8.09
N PRO A 142 -21.04 1.92 -7.06
CA PRO A 142 -20.87 1.11 -5.87
C PRO A 142 -21.13 -0.38 -6.12
N ASN A 143 -20.43 -1.22 -5.39
CA ASN A 143 -20.66 -2.67 -5.31
C ASN A 143 -20.99 -3.06 -3.88
N SER A 144 -21.62 -4.22 -3.68
CA SER A 144 -21.70 -4.87 -2.37
C SER A 144 -20.38 -5.53 -2.04
N GLU A 145 -19.99 -5.53 -0.76
CA GLU A 145 -18.72 -6.10 -0.31
C GLU A 145 -18.96 -7.43 0.42
N LEU A 146 -18.31 -8.50 -0.04
CA LEU A 146 -18.11 -9.70 0.75
C LEU A 146 -16.75 -9.57 1.47
N ALA A 147 -16.74 -9.54 2.80
CA ALA A 147 -15.53 -9.65 3.61
C ALA A 147 -15.64 -10.92 4.46
N MET A 148 -14.76 -11.88 4.25
CA MET A 148 -14.72 -13.12 4.99
C MET A 148 -14.25 -12.89 6.44
N PRO A 149 -14.55 -13.80 7.39
CA PRO A 149 -14.42 -13.53 8.83
C PRO A 149 -13.01 -13.18 9.33
N LYS A 150 -11.95 -13.54 8.60
CA LYS A 150 -10.57 -13.18 8.95
C LYS A 150 -10.00 -12.04 8.10
N TYR A 151 -10.81 -11.42 7.24
CA TYR A 151 -10.36 -10.22 6.54
C TYR A 151 -10.27 -9.06 7.53
N VAL A 152 -9.14 -8.35 7.47
CA VAL A 152 -8.91 -7.16 8.29
C VAL A 152 -9.01 -5.93 7.40
N GLN A 153 -9.94 -5.04 7.72
CA GLN A 153 -10.06 -3.76 7.02
C GLN A 153 -8.80 -2.91 7.28
N PRO A 154 -8.20 -2.28 6.25
CA PRO A 154 -7.03 -1.44 6.43
C PRO A 154 -7.36 -0.24 7.32
N GLU A 155 -6.58 -0.04 8.37
CA GLU A 155 -6.76 1.10 9.28
C GLU A 155 -6.30 2.42 8.63
N GLU A 156 -5.31 2.35 7.76
CA GLU A 156 -4.65 3.48 7.11
C GLU A 156 -5.59 4.32 6.25
N ILE A 157 -6.68 3.72 5.74
CA ILE A 157 -7.69 4.45 4.94
C ILE A 157 -8.66 5.27 5.80
N GLN A 158 -8.63 5.10 7.12
CA GLN A 158 -9.54 5.79 8.02
C GLN A 158 -9.08 7.23 8.25
N LEU A 159 -10.03 8.17 8.26
CA LEU A 159 -9.72 9.55 8.67
C LEU A 159 -9.48 9.59 10.19
N ARG A 160 -8.27 9.92 10.60
CA ARG A 160 -7.83 9.94 12.01
C ARG A 160 -7.53 11.38 12.43
N SER A 161 -8.42 12.00 13.22
CA SER A 161 -8.28 13.40 13.65
C SER A 161 -7.12 13.67 14.60
N ASN A 162 -6.51 12.62 15.16
CA ASN A 162 -5.44 12.73 16.17
C ASN A 162 -4.01 12.62 15.59
N ILE A 163 -3.85 12.66 14.27
CA ILE A 163 -2.55 12.66 13.59
C ILE A 163 -2.39 13.93 12.75
N PRO A 164 -1.15 14.35 12.44
CA PRO A 164 -0.91 15.42 11.48
C PRO A 164 -1.37 15.04 10.08
N HIS A 165 -1.99 15.99 9.38
CA HIS A 165 -2.44 15.81 8.00
C HIS A 165 -1.62 16.63 7.03
N GLY A 166 -1.32 16.05 5.87
CA GLY A 166 -0.82 16.77 4.71
C GLY A 166 -1.91 17.64 4.09
N ARG A 167 -1.52 18.45 3.12
CA ARG A 167 -2.48 19.26 2.36
C ARG A 167 -2.50 18.88 0.90
N ILE A 168 -3.66 18.95 0.27
CA ILE A 168 -3.83 18.75 -1.15
C ILE A 168 -4.04 20.11 -1.82
N GLU A 169 -3.18 20.43 -2.77
CA GLU A 169 -3.35 21.55 -3.69
C GLU A 169 -3.95 21.04 -4.99
N THR A 170 -4.99 21.73 -5.48
CA THR A 170 -5.66 21.37 -6.74
C THR A 170 -5.38 22.45 -7.76
N LEU A 171 -4.93 22.06 -8.95
CA LEU A 171 -4.57 22.98 -10.02
C LEU A 171 -4.91 22.40 -11.39
N THR A 172 -4.99 23.26 -12.39
CA THR A 172 -5.14 22.84 -13.79
C THR A 172 -3.78 22.95 -14.49
N LEU A 173 -3.29 21.84 -15.05
CA LEU A 173 -2.14 21.82 -15.93
C LEU A 173 -2.59 21.75 -17.39
N THR A 174 -2.14 22.71 -18.17
CA THR A 174 -2.30 22.71 -19.64
C THR A 174 -1.04 22.13 -20.26
N SER A 175 -1.19 21.02 -20.98
CA SER A 175 -0.11 20.36 -21.70
C SER A 175 -0.03 20.87 -23.13
N GLN A 176 1.15 21.30 -23.54
CA GLN A 176 1.45 21.59 -24.94
C GLN A 176 1.70 20.31 -25.73
N ILE A 177 2.29 19.30 -25.09
CA ILE A 177 2.61 18.00 -25.70
C ILE A 177 1.34 17.22 -26.04
N LEU A 178 0.36 17.20 -25.13
CA LEU A 178 -0.91 16.47 -25.32
C LEU A 178 -2.02 17.35 -25.87
N ASN A 179 -1.80 18.66 -25.99
CA ASN A 179 -2.79 19.64 -26.43
C ASN A 179 -4.12 19.53 -25.66
N ASN A 180 -4.03 19.42 -24.34
CA ASN A 180 -5.21 19.36 -23.44
C ASN A 180 -4.88 19.93 -22.07
N ALA A 181 -5.93 20.09 -21.25
CA ALA A 181 -5.80 20.50 -19.86
C ALA A 181 -6.43 19.44 -18.94
N ARG A 182 -5.85 19.29 -17.75
CA ARG A 182 -6.38 18.36 -16.73
C ARG A 182 -6.21 18.90 -15.32
N THR A 183 -7.14 18.54 -14.44
CA THR A 183 -7.04 18.85 -13.03
C THR A 183 -6.06 17.88 -12.36
N VAL A 184 -5.01 18.42 -11.76
CA VAL A 184 -4.01 17.65 -11.01
C VAL A 184 -4.14 17.99 -9.54
N LYS A 185 -3.97 17.01 -8.66
CA LYS A 185 -3.85 17.23 -7.22
C LYS A 185 -2.43 16.94 -6.77
N ILE A 186 -1.89 17.79 -5.90
CA ILE A 186 -0.55 17.62 -5.32
C ILE A 186 -0.70 17.54 -3.81
N TYR A 187 -0.33 16.38 -3.24
CA TYR A 187 -0.26 16.19 -1.81
C TYR A 187 1.12 16.61 -1.31
N LEU A 188 1.14 17.43 -0.26
CA LEU A 188 2.32 17.86 0.45
C LEU A 188 2.31 17.24 1.86
N PRO A 189 3.42 16.63 2.31
CA PRO A 189 3.50 15.99 3.63
C PRO A 189 3.17 16.94 4.79
N PRO A 190 2.72 16.43 5.95
CA PRO A 190 2.39 17.26 7.12
C PRO A 190 3.53 18.16 7.60
N ASP A 191 4.78 17.70 7.46
CA ASP A 191 5.99 18.43 7.85
C ASP A 191 6.62 19.27 6.73
N TYR A 192 5.96 19.41 5.58
CA TYR A 192 6.55 20.03 4.38
C TYR A 192 7.03 21.46 4.61
N ASP A 193 6.27 22.30 5.32
CA ASP A 193 6.61 23.71 5.53
C ASP A 193 7.61 23.91 6.67
N THR A 194 7.65 23.00 7.62
CA THR A 194 8.50 23.08 8.82
C THR A 194 9.82 22.33 8.69
N SER A 195 9.86 21.31 7.85
CA SER A 195 11.04 20.51 7.57
C SER A 195 11.90 21.15 6.49
N THR A 196 13.20 20.87 6.55
CA THR A 196 14.17 21.25 5.50
C THR A 196 14.45 20.11 4.53
N ARG A 197 13.80 18.96 4.75
CA ARG A 197 13.93 17.76 3.93
C ARG A 197 13.50 18.07 2.48
N GLN A 198 14.15 17.42 1.53
CA GLN A 198 13.70 17.36 0.15
C GLN A 198 12.96 16.03 -0.05
N PRO A 199 11.62 16.00 0.04
CA PRO A 199 10.86 14.77 -0.15
C PRO A 199 11.07 14.21 -1.56
N GLY A 200 10.92 12.89 -1.69
CA GLY A 200 10.80 12.24 -2.99
C GLY A 200 9.51 12.63 -3.71
N ILE A 201 9.34 12.16 -4.92
CA ILE A 201 8.12 12.36 -5.72
C ILE A 201 7.53 11.01 -6.10
N ILE A 202 6.22 10.88 -5.97
CA ILE A 202 5.47 9.78 -6.58
C ILE A 202 4.44 10.34 -7.56
N ILE A 203 4.51 9.89 -8.81
CA ILE A 203 3.49 10.14 -9.83
C ILE A 203 2.44 9.06 -9.71
N VAL A 204 1.19 9.44 -9.51
CA VAL A 204 0.07 8.52 -9.31
C VAL A 204 -0.88 8.61 -10.50
N HIS A 205 -0.93 7.55 -11.28
CA HIS A 205 -1.82 7.40 -12.43
C HIS A 205 -3.24 7.06 -11.95
N ASP A 206 -4.29 7.45 -12.69
CA ASP A 206 -5.67 7.47 -12.20
C ASP A 206 -5.78 8.23 -10.86
N GLY A 207 -5.07 9.36 -10.77
CA GLY A 207 -4.75 10.01 -9.51
C GLY A 207 -5.95 10.51 -8.73
N LEU A 208 -7.02 10.96 -9.40
CA LEU A 208 -8.23 11.44 -8.71
C LEU A 208 -8.97 10.29 -8.01
N GLU A 209 -8.95 9.11 -8.60
CA GLU A 209 -9.51 7.89 -8.05
C GLU A 209 -8.65 7.37 -6.88
N TYR A 210 -7.33 7.48 -6.95
CA TYR A 210 -6.47 7.17 -5.81
C TYR A 210 -6.75 8.05 -4.60
N VAL A 211 -7.13 9.31 -4.79
CA VAL A 211 -7.57 10.19 -3.69
C VAL A 211 -8.98 9.80 -3.22
N SER A 212 -9.95 9.64 -4.14
CA SER A 212 -11.37 9.50 -3.79
C SER A 212 -11.82 8.07 -3.47
N LEU A 213 -11.17 7.04 -4.04
CA LEU A 213 -11.54 5.64 -3.89
C LEU A 213 -10.51 4.84 -3.08
N ALA A 214 -9.22 5.17 -3.20
CA ALA A 214 -8.16 4.51 -2.42
C ALA A 214 -7.79 5.27 -1.14
N TYR A 215 -8.25 6.52 -0.96
CA TYR A 215 -7.93 7.37 0.20
C TYR A 215 -6.42 7.49 0.44
N MET A 216 -5.64 7.58 -0.65
CA MET A 216 -4.19 7.54 -0.58
C MET A 216 -3.58 8.71 0.21
N ASP A 217 -4.25 9.85 0.27
CA ASP A 217 -3.90 10.98 1.13
C ASP A 217 -3.89 10.58 2.61
N ARG A 218 -4.92 9.86 3.07
CA ARG A 218 -5.02 9.34 4.45
C ARG A 218 -3.96 8.29 4.74
N VAL A 219 -3.70 7.40 3.79
CA VAL A 219 -2.63 6.39 3.89
C VAL A 219 -1.27 7.07 4.04
N LEU A 220 -0.99 8.12 3.26
CA LEU A 220 0.24 8.90 3.38
C LEU A 220 0.37 9.58 4.74
N ASP A 221 -0.72 10.13 5.28
CA ASP A 221 -0.76 10.76 6.61
C ASP A 221 -0.50 9.74 7.72
N ASP A 222 -1.15 8.58 7.66
CA ASP A 222 -1.01 7.53 8.67
C ASP A 222 0.41 6.96 8.70
N LEU A 223 0.96 6.62 7.53
CA LEU A 223 2.34 6.13 7.41
C LEU A 223 3.36 7.19 7.83
N HIS A 224 3.09 8.48 7.55
CA HIS A 224 3.91 9.60 8.05
C HIS A 224 3.91 9.64 9.58
N ALA A 225 2.73 9.60 10.19
CA ALA A 225 2.58 9.66 11.65
C ALA A 225 3.26 8.47 12.34
N ARG A 226 3.18 7.27 11.74
CA ARG A 226 3.87 6.06 12.23
C ARG A 226 5.37 6.06 11.91
N LYS A 227 5.87 6.99 11.09
CA LYS A 227 7.27 7.06 10.61
C LYS A 227 7.69 5.80 9.84
N GLU A 228 6.77 5.20 9.14
CA GLU A 228 6.99 3.98 8.37
C GLU A 228 7.50 4.26 6.96
N ILE A 229 7.39 5.51 6.50
CA ILE A 229 7.91 5.96 5.21
C ILE A 229 8.65 7.29 5.31
N SER A 230 9.53 7.53 4.34
CA SER A 230 10.02 8.86 4.00
C SER A 230 9.00 9.52 3.07
N THR A 231 7.98 10.16 3.64
CA THR A 231 6.78 10.60 2.92
C THR A 231 7.10 11.46 1.71
N PRO A 232 6.72 11.04 0.49
CA PRO A 232 6.95 11.81 -0.74
C PRO A 232 5.92 12.92 -0.93
N ILE A 233 6.16 13.84 -1.86
CA ILE A 233 5.12 14.60 -2.52
C ILE A 233 4.42 13.64 -3.49
N ALA A 234 3.09 13.54 -3.44
CA ALA A 234 2.33 12.75 -4.40
C ALA A 234 1.65 13.66 -5.42
N VAL A 235 1.86 13.36 -6.70
CA VAL A 235 1.27 14.08 -7.82
C VAL A 235 0.23 13.19 -8.47
N PHE A 236 -1.02 13.47 -8.22
CA PHE A 236 -2.18 12.70 -8.66
C PHE A 236 -2.65 13.19 -10.02
N ILE A 237 -2.40 12.42 -11.06
CA ILE A 237 -2.65 12.79 -12.45
C ILE A 237 -3.75 11.92 -13.03
N PRO A 238 -4.92 12.49 -13.37
CA PRO A 238 -5.93 11.77 -14.13
C PRO A 238 -5.55 11.69 -15.60
N PRO A 239 -5.91 10.62 -16.31
CA PRO A 239 -5.86 10.62 -17.77
C PRO A 239 -7.00 11.48 -18.34
N VAL A 240 -6.84 11.99 -19.55
CA VAL A 240 -7.93 12.54 -20.36
C VAL A 240 -8.48 11.44 -21.25
N ASN A 241 -7.59 10.70 -21.91
CA ASN A 241 -7.92 9.53 -22.72
C ASN A 241 -7.17 8.31 -22.17
N ARG A 242 -7.78 7.58 -21.22
CA ARG A 242 -7.06 6.60 -20.41
C ARG A 242 -6.32 5.53 -21.23
N ASN A 243 -6.99 4.84 -22.13
CA ASN A 243 -6.38 3.75 -22.89
C ASN A 243 -5.32 4.24 -23.87
N PRO A 244 -5.56 5.29 -24.70
CA PRO A 244 -4.55 5.92 -25.54
C PRO A 244 -3.31 6.38 -24.77
N GLU A 245 -3.50 7.05 -23.61
CA GLU A 245 -2.40 7.64 -22.83
C GLU A 245 -1.61 6.58 -22.06
N TYR A 246 -2.22 5.45 -21.65
CA TYR A 246 -1.56 4.49 -20.77
C TYR A 246 -0.91 3.31 -21.49
N TYR A 247 -1.47 2.82 -22.60
CA TYR A 247 -0.91 1.63 -23.28
C TYR A 247 -1.09 1.60 -24.80
N GLN A 248 -1.62 2.68 -25.40
CA GLN A 248 -1.80 2.76 -26.85
C GLN A 248 -0.97 3.90 -27.45
N ASN A 249 -1.49 4.53 -28.52
CA ASN A 249 -0.78 5.43 -29.41
C ASN A 249 -0.37 6.78 -28.81
N GLN A 250 -0.93 7.21 -27.68
CA GLN A 250 -0.55 8.46 -26.99
C GLN A 250 0.40 8.23 -25.81
N ARG A 251 0.77 6.98 -25.51
CA ARG A 251 1.59 6.61 -24.36
C ARG A 251 2.93 7.35 -24.32
N ASP A 252 3.62 7.44 -25.45
CA ASP A 252 4.91 8.16 -25.53
C ASP A 252 4.75 9.66 -25.28
N LEU A 253 3.69 10.26 -25.82
CA LEU A 253 3.35 11.66 -25.54
C LEU A 253 3.00 11.88 -24.08
N PHE A 254 2.24 10.94 -23.47
CA PHE A 254 1.93 11.00 -22.05
C PHE A 254 3.21 10.89 -21.19
N GLY A 255 4.14 10.01 -21.57
CA GLY A 255 5.44 9.89 -20.90
C GLY A 255 6.25 11.21 -20.99
N ARG A 256 6.30 11.83 -22.15
CA ARG A 256 6.93 13.13 -22.32
C ARG A 256 6.24 14.22 -21.51
N PHE A 257 4.91 14.27 -21.49
CA PHE A 257 4.15 15.18 -20.64
C PHE A 257 4.57 15.05 -19.16
N ILE A 258 4.68 13.85 -18.64
CA ILE A 258 5.14 13.63 -17.26
C ILE A 258 6.56 14.18 -17.04
N VAL A 259 7.49 13.86 -17.93
CA VAL A 259 8.92 14.16 -17.73
C VAL A 259 9.28 15.60 -18.13
N GLU A 260 8.68 16.14 -19.19
CA GLU A 260 9.05 17.43 -19.75
C GLU A 260 8.16 18.60 -19.28
N GLU A 261 6.94 18.32 -18.75
CA GLU A 261 6.01 19.35 -18.29
C GLU A 261 5.68 19.21 -16.79
N VAL A 262 5.23 18.03 -16.34
CA VAL A 262 4.79 17.83 -14.94
C VAL A 262 5.94 17.92 -13.95
N LEU A 263 7.00 17.16 -14.15
CA LEU A 263 8.15 17.17 -13.24
C LEU A 263 8.83 18.54 -13.16
N PRO A 264 9.14 19.24 -14.27
CA PRO A 264 9.67 20.60 -14.21
C PRO A 264 8.74 21.59 -13.50
N TYR A 265 7.42 21.49 -13.71
CA TYR A 265 6.44 22.29 -12.99
C TYR A 265 6.54 22.08 -11.47
N VAL A 266 6.55 20.81 -11.02
CA VAL A 266 6.67 20.46 -9.61
C VAL A 266 8.01 20.94 -9.03
N GLU A 267 9.10 20.71 -9.73
CA GLU A 267 10.45 21.11 -9.30
C GLU A 267 10.65 22.63 -9.21
N SER A 268 9.93 23.40 -10.00
CA SER A 268 9.98 24.86 -9.96
C SER A 268 9.23 25.48 -8.78
N ARG A 269 8.23 24.78 -8.24
CA ARG A 269 7.33 25.29 -7.20
C ARG A 269 7.54 24.66 -5.84
N TYR A 270 8.05 23.44 -5.81
CA TYR A 270 8.16 22.66 -4.58
C TYR A 270 9.60 22.23 -4.33
N ARG A 271 9.96 22.20 -3.06
CA ARG A 271 11.23 21.64 -2.60
C ARG A 271 11.15 20.11 -2.70
N VAL A 272 11.79 19.50 -3.68
CA VAL A 272 11.75 18.07 -3.96
C VAL A 272 13.11 17.51 -4.29
N SER A 273 13.29 16.23 -4.09
CA SER A 273 14.48 15.52 -4.53
C SER A 273 14.50 15.32 -6.04
N LYS A 274 15.69 15.53 -6.64
CA LYS A 274 15.94 15.25 -8.07
C LYS A 274 16.55 13.87 -8.32
N LEU A 275 16.78 13.09 -7.28
CA LEU A 275 17.40 11.78 -7.38
C LEU A 275 16.40 10.74 -7.90
N ALA A 276 16.75 10.03 -8.98
CA ALA A 276 15.89 9.00 -9.57
C ALA A 276 15.42 7.95 -8.53
N ARG A 277 16.30 7.53 -7.61
CA ARG A 277 15.94 6.57 -6.55
C ARG A 277 14.85 7.05 -5.59
N GLN A 278 14.57 8.35 -5.54
CA GLN A 278 13.52 8.99 -4.73
C GLN A 278 12.32 9.43 -5.59
N ARG A 279 12.28 8.99 -6.85
CA ARG A 279 11.14 9.21 -7.76
C ARG A 279 10.53 7.89 -8.16
N ALA A 280 9.23 7.83 -8.05
CA ALA A 280 8.48 6.63 -8.37
C ALA A 280 7.21 6.95 -9.15
N ASN A 281 6.66 5.91 -9.80
CA ASN A 281 5.33 5.88 -10.39
C ASN A 281 4.47 4.87 -9.66
N LEU A 282 3.16 5.08 -9.64
CA LEU A 282 2.19 4.14 -9.09
C LEU A 282 0.91 4.17 -9.92
N GLY A 283 0.31 3.00 -10.12
CA GLY A 283 -0.99 2.89 -10.78
C GLY A 283 -1.54 1.47 -10.78
N ALA A 284 -2.84 1.35 -11.03
CA ALA A 284 -3.54 0.07 -11.09
C ALA A 284 -3.96 -0.28 -12.52
N SER A 285 -4.01 -1.59 -12.83
CA SER A 285 -4.47 -2.07 -14.14
C SER A 285 -3.66 -1.49 -15.30
N ALA A 286 -4.29 -0.73 -16.20
CA ALA A 286 -3.59 0.04 -17.25
C ALA A 286 -2.67 1.13 -16.65
N GLY A 287 -3.01 1.68 -15.47
CA GLY A 287 -2.12 2.58 -14.71
C GLY A 287 -0.84 1.89 -14.24
N GLY A 288 -0.89 0.60 -13.94
CA GLY A 288 0.30 -0.21 -13.68
C GLY A 288 1.15 -0.43 -14.93
N HIS A 289 0.52 -0.56 -16.11
CA HIS A 289 1.24 -0.62 -17.39
C HIS A 289 2.07 0.63 -17.64
N ILE A 290 1.46 1.83 -17.60
CA ILE A 290 2.18 3.08 -17.81
C ILE A 290 3.25 3.31 -16.73
N THR A 291 3.01 2.89 -15.48
CA THR A 291 4.01 2.91 -14.40
C THR A 291 5.29 2.21 -14.82
N TYR A 292 5.21 0.97 -15.25
CA TYR A 292 6.39 0.18 -15.65
C TYR A 292 6.99 0.66 -16.96
N TYR A 293 6.15 1.10 -17.90
CA TYR A 293 6.63 1.69 -19.16
C TYR A 293 7.54 2.90 -18.91
N LEU A 294 7.11 3.84 -18.06
CA LEU A 294 7.89 5.02 -17.73
C LEU A 294 9.22 4.70 -17.03
N MET A 295 9.25 3.66 -16.19
CA MET A 295 10.48 3.22 -15.54
C MET A 295 11.51 2.72 -16.57
N PHE A 296 11.11 1.93 -17.55
CA PHE A 296 12.02 1.45 -18.59
C PHE A 296 12.38 2.53 -19.61
N LYS A 297 11.48 3.44 -19.90
CA LYS A 297 11.72 4.52 -20.88
C LYS A 297 12.59 5.62 -20.30
N TYR A 298 12.47 5.90 -19.00
CA TYR A 298 13.16 6.99 -18.31
C TYR A 298 13.84 6.52 -17.01
N PRO A 299 14.76 5.52 -17.06
CA PRO A 299 15.40 4.97 -15.88
C PRO A 299 16.23 6.00 -15.11
N GLN A 300 16.76 7.01 -15.81
CA GLN A 300 17.49 8.13 -15.21
C GLN A 300 16.58 9.10 -14.41
N VAL A 301 15.25 9.02 -14.61
CA VAL A 301 14.26 9.87 -13.94
C VAL A 301 13.57 9.13 -12.80
N PHE A 302 13.20 7.86 -13.00
CA PHE A 302 12.43 7.05 -12.07
C PHE A 302 13.20 5.82 -11.62
N GLY A 303 13.45 5.71 -10.32
CA GLY A 303 14.16 4.57 -9.72
C GLY A 303 13.23 3.50 -9.14
N GLY A 304 11.92 3.69 -9.18
CA GLY A 304 10.97 2.71 -8.69
C GLY A 304 9.55 2.88 -9.22
N GLY A 305 8.76 1.81 -9.12
CA GLY A 305 7.35 1.88 -9.45
C GLY A 305 6.55 0.75 -8.82
N ALA A 306 5.27 1.03 -8.60
CA ALA A 306 4.29 0.10 -8.06
C ALA A 306 3.13 -0.08 -9.03
N GLY A 307 2.90 -1.32 -9.42
CA GLY A 307 1.74 -1.67 -10.22
C GLY A 307 0.84 -2.64 -9.48
N GLN A 308 -0.40 -2.22 -9.30
CA GLN A 308 -1.44 -3.01 -8.66
C GLN A 308 -2.32 -3.65 -9.74
N SER A 309 -2.50 -4.97 -9.72
CA SER A 309 -3.28 -5.69 -10.74
C SER A 309 -2.91 -5.26 -12.17
N SER A 310 -1.63 -5.21 -12.49
CA SER A 310 -1.14 -4.54 -13.69
C SER A 310 -1.46 -5.28 -14.98
N TYR A 311 -1.84 -4.52 -16.02
CA TYR A 311 -1.84 -5.02 -17.39
C TYR A 311 -0.38 -5.12 -17.88
N ILE A 312 0.08 -6.32 -18.20
CA ILE A 312 1.43 -6.59 -18.67
C ILE A 312 1.39 -6.96 -20.17
N SER A 313 1.85 -6.06 -21.00
CA SER A 313 1.93 -6.28 -22.46
C SER A 313 3.23 -7.01 -22.86
N SER A 314 3.25 -7.57 -24.08
CA SER A 314 4.47 -8.14 -24.68
C SER A 314 5.59 -7.08 -24.83
N GLU A 315 5.23 -5.82 -25.03
CA GLU A 315 6.18 -4.73 -25.10
C GLU A 315 6.90 -4.49 -23.77
N LEU A 316 6.18 -4.47 -22.64
CA LEU A 316 6.82 -4.37 -21.32
C LEU A 316 7.79 -5.52 -21.09
N GLN A 317 7.41 -6.73 -21.50
CA GLN A 317 8.29 -7.92 -21.40
C GLN A 317 9.57 -7.74 -22.24
N THR A 318 9.44 -7.16 -23.44
CA THR A 318 10.58 -6.84 -24.31
C THR A 318 11.48 -5.76 -23.70
N LEU A 319 10.88 -4.68 -23.18
CA LEU A 319 11.63 -3.62 -22.49
C LEU A 319 12.40 -4.16 -21.28
N ALA A 320 11.77 -5.00 -20.47
CA ALA A 320 12.43 -5.63 -19.32
C ALA A 320 13.58 -6.55 -19.74
N ALA A 321 13.42 -7.29 -20.83
CA ALA A 321 14.49 -8.16 -21.37
C ALA A 321 15.68 -7.34 -21.90
N ALA A 322 15.44 -6.18 -22.46
CA ALA A 322 16.47 -5.30 -23.04
C ALA A 322 17.14 -4.35 -22.01
N ALA A 323 16.53 -4.15 -20.84
CA ALA A 323 17.01 -3.19 -19.86
C ALA A 323 18.41 -3.55 -19.34
N SER A 324 19.31 -2.56 -19.34
CA SER A 324 20.68 -2.69 -18.81
C SER A 324 20.80 -2.24 -17.35
N ASP A 325 19.98 -1.26 -16.91
CA ASP A 325 19.95 -0.79 -15.53
C ASP A 325 19.02 -1.66 -14.69
N THR A 326 19.59 -2.51 -13.85
CA THR A 326 18.85 -3.38 -12.92
C THR A 326 18.69 -2.78 -11.53
N SER A 327 19.06 -1.51 -11.32
CA SER A 327 18.87 -0.82 -10.03
C SER A 327 17.41 -0.43 -9.78
N LEU A 328 16.56 -0.49 -10.80
CA LEU A 328 15.11 -0.21 -10.71
C LEU A 328 14.42 -1.15 -9.73
N ARG A 329 13.43 -0.60 -8.99
CA ARG A 329 12.68 -1.30 -7.95
C ARG A 329 11.22 -1.46 -8.37
N PHE A 330 10.71 -2.67 -8.33
CA PHE A 330 9.35 -3.01 -8.74
C PHE A 330 8.54 -3.54 -7.57
N TYR A 331 7.42 -2.89 -7.27
CA TYR A 331 6.37 -3.46 -6.44
C TYR A 331 5.26 -3.97 -7.36
N ILE A 332 4.79 -5.16 -7.11
CA ILE A 332 3.75 -5.84 -7.89
C ILE A 332 2.80 -6.48 -6.91
N ASP A 333 1.53 -6.16 -7.00
CA ASP A 333 0.48 -6.93 -6.34
C ASP A 333 -0.61 -7.33 -7.34
N VAL A 334 -1.36 -8.37 -7.00
CA VAL A 334 -2.50 -8.84 -7.79
C VAL A 334 -3.47 -9.62 -6.90
N GLY A 335 -4.76 -9.49 -7.19
CA GLY A 335 -5.78 -10.31 -6.56
C GLY A 335 -5.79 -11.73 -7.15
N THR A 336 -6.03 -12.76 -6.32
CA THR A 336 -6.22 -14.14 -6.84
C THR A 336 -7.56 -14.31 -7.56
N TYR A 337 -8.52 -13.42 -7.27
CA TYR A 337 -9.82 -13.29 -7.91
C TYR A 337 -9.86 -12.15 -8.94
N ASP A 338 -8.70 -11.75 -9.43
CA ASP A 338 -8.56 -10.71 -10.46
C ASP A 338 -9.10 -11.19 -11.82
N LEU A 339 -9.18 -10.26 -12.78
CA LEU A 339 -9.59 -10.60 -14.16
C LEU A 339 -8.82 -11.80 -14.70
N SER A 340 -9.52 -12.62 -15.48
CA SER A 340 -8.94 -13.85 -16.04
C SER A 340 -7.58 -13.60 -16.69
N GLY A 341 -6.59 -14.39 -16.29
CA GLY A 341 -5.22 -14.31 -16.79
C GLY A 341 -4.33 -13.30 -16.06
N PHE A 342 -4.86 -12.30 -15.35
CA PHE A 342 -4.06 -11.28 -14.62
C PHE A 342 -3.16 -11.90 -13.54
N PRO A 343 -3.65 -12.80 -12.67
CA PRO A 343 -2.79 -13.41 -11.66
C PRO A 343 -1.59 -14.12 -12.28
N GLN A 344 -1.84 -14.95 -13.30
CA GLN A 344 -0.76 -15.70 -13.95
C GLN A 344 0.22 -14.79 -14.69
N THR A 345 -0.28 -13.75 -15.36
CA THR A 345 0.56 -12.81 -16.11
C THR A 345 1.46 -12.01 -15.14
N ASN A 346 0.95 -11.59 -13.97
CA ASN A 346 1.73 -10.88 -12.96
C ASN A 346 2.74 -11.82 -12.26
N ARG A 347 2.44 -13.11 -12.06
CA ARG A 347 3.42 -14.12 -11.61
C ARG A 347 4.57 -14.26 -12.59
N ASN A 348 4.26 -14.36 -13.89
CA ASN A 348 5.27 -14.45 -14.95
C ASN A 348 6.12 -13.17 -15.00
N TRP A 349 5.49 -12.01 -14.87
CA TRP A 349 6.16 -10.72 -14.81
C TRP A 349 7.15 -10.62 -13.65
N ARG A 350 6.73 -10.99 -12.43
CA ARG A 350 7.63 -11.12 -11.29
C ARG A 350 8.82 -12.02 -11.58
N THR A 351 8.56 -13.18 -12.18
CA THR A 351 9.62 -14.16 -12.48
C THR A 351 10.62 -13.60 -13.47
N GLN A 352 10.15 -12.94 -14.54
CA GLN A 352 11.01 -12.28 -15.53
C GLN A 352 11.88 -11.20 -14.91
N LEU A 353 11.29 -10.28 -14.13
CA LEU A 353 12.05 -9.20 -13.49
C LEU A 353 13.08 -9.72 -12.49
N SER A 354 12.68 -10.67 -11.64
CA SER A 354 13.62 -11.27 -10.67
C SER A 354 14.74 -12.02 -11.35
N GLY A 355 14.46 -12.74 -12.43
CA GLY A 355 15.47 -13.45 -13.23
C GLY A 355 16.47 -12.51 -13.93
N ARG A 356 16.08 -11.25 -14.17
CA ARG A 356 16.94 -10.20 -14.69
C ARG A 356 17.77 -9.48 -13.62
N GLY A 357 17.52 -9.77 -12.33
CA GLY A 357 18.24 -9.16 -11.20
C GLY A 357 17.62 -7.85 -10.69
N PHE A 358 16.43 -7.47 -11.14
CA PHE A 358 15.73 -6.32 -10.57
C PHE A 358 15.31 -6.59 -9.12
N LYS A 359 15.22 -5.52 -8.31
CA LYS A 359 14.66 -5.61 -6.96
C LYS A 359 13.12 -5.63 -7.03
N VAL A 360 12.52 -6.78 -6.75
CA VAL A 360 11.08 -7.00 -6.84
C VAL A 360 10.49 -7.32 -5.46
N LYS A 361 9.41 -6.62 -5.06
CA LYS A 361 8.48 -7.06 -4.02
C LYS A 361 7.18 -7.50 -4.72
N TYR A 362 6.72 -8.71 -4.43
CA TYR A 362 5.52 -9.29 -5.01
C TYR A 362 4.58 -9.79 -3.93
N ALA A 363 3.27 -9.56 -4.09
CA ALA A 363 2.23 -10.06 -3.21
C ALA A 363 0.99 -10.52 -3.99
N GLU A 364 0.27 -11.50 -3.44
CA GLU A 364 -1.06 -11.92 -3.90
C GLU A 364 -2.04 -11.86 -2.74
N PHE A 365 -3.25 -11.38 -3.04
CA PHE A 365 -4.31 -11.24 -2.04
C PHE A 365 -5.57 -11.94 -2.53
N TYR A 366 -6.38 -12.48 -1.62
CA TYR A 366 -7.66 -13.09 -1.97
C TYR A 366 -8.71 -12.02 -2.25
N GLU A 367 -8.42 -11.18 -3.24
CA GLU A 367 -9.21 -10.03 -3.66
C GLU A 367 -9.34 -9.96 -5.18
N GLY A 368 -10.21 -9.07 -5.69
CA GLY A 368 -10.50 -8.93 -7.11
C GLY A 368 -9.85 -7.73 -7.78
N HIS A 369 -10.29 -7.42 -9.01
CA HIS A 369 -9.84 -6.26 -9.80
C HIS A 369 -10.61 -5.01 -9.38
N SER A 370 -10.37 -4.50 -8.18
CA SER A 370 -11.23 -3.48 -7.58
C SER A 370 -10.46 -2.45 -6.74
N TRP A 371 -11.07 -1.28 -6.58
CA TRP A 371 -10.54 -0.23 -5.70
C TRP A 371 -10.47 -0.67 -4.24
N GLY A 372 -11.29 -1.65 -3.84
CA GLY A 372 -11.18 -2.26 -2.53
C GLY A 372 -9.84 -2.94 -2.29
N ASN A 373 -9.40 -3.74 -3.26
CA ASN A 373 -8.07 -4.37 -3.26
C ASN A 373 -6.95 -3.31 -3.26
N TRP A 374 -6.97 -2.41 -4.24
CA TRP A 374 -5.86 -1.45 -4.41
C TRP A 374 -5.68 -0.51 -3.21
N ARG A 375 -6.78 -0.04 -2.60
CA ARG A 375 -6.69 0.80 -1.39
C ARG A 375 -6.18 0.04 -0.16
N ALA A 376 -6.43 -1.27 -0.10
CA ALA A 376 -6.02 -2.08 1.04
C ALA A 376 -4.50 -2.36 1.06
N HIS A 377 -3.80 -2.15 -0.06
CA HIS A 377 -2.41 -2.56 -0.23
C HIS A 377 -1.50 -1.44 -0.81
N VAL A 378 -2.01 -0.23 -0.99
CA VAL A 378 -1.21 0.91 -1.45
C VAL A 378 -0.14 1.30 -0.43
N ASP A 379 -0.38 1.07 0.85
CA ASP A 379 0.55 1.28 1.95
C ASP A 379 1.81 0.39 1.82
N ASP A 380 1.65 -0.86 1.44
CA ASP A 380 2.74 -1.79 1.17
C ASP A 380 3.63 -1.33 0.00
N ALA A 381 3.01 -0.76 -1.05
CA ALA A 381 3.71 -0.14 -2.17
C ALA A 381 4.53 1.07 -1.69
N LEU A 382 3.93 1.94 -0.88
CA LEU A 382 4.58 3.13 -0.34
C LEU A 382 5.75 2.77 0.59
N ARG A 383 5.60 1.79 1.48
CA ARG A 383 6.69 1.29 2.35
C ARG A 383 7.87 0.74 1.53
N PHE A 384 7.59 0.07 0.42
CA PHE A 384 8.64 -0.45 -0.45
C PHE A 384 9.34 0.63 -1.25
N LEU A 385 8.61 1.60 -1.79
CA LEU A 385 9.16 2.66 -2.64
C LEU A 385 9.87 3.75 -1.83
N PHE A 386 9.33 4.10 -0.67
CA PHE A 386 9.82 5.16 0.20
C PHE A 386 10.06 4.67 1.63
N PRO A 387 10.95 3.67 1.81
CA PRO A 387 11.25 3.20 3.16
C PRO A 387 11.65 4.40 4.04
N PRO A 388 11.41 4.32 5.35
CA PRO A 388 11.82 5.36 6.26
C PRO A 388 13.32 5.65 6.05
N GLU A 389 13.69 6.91 6.09
CA GLU A 389 15.11 7.25 6.12
C GLU A 389 15.73 6.45 7.26
N PRO A 390 16.82 5.71 7.01
CA PRO A 390 17.53 5.07 8.10
C PRO A 390 17.69 6.13 9.17
N ALA A 391 17.40 5.81 10.43
CA ALA A 391 17.66 6.71 11.53
C ALA A 391 19.18 6.94 11.58
N THR A 392 19.66 7.80 10.68
CA THR A 392 21.09 8.06 10.48
C THR A 392 21.66 8.76 11.70
N GLY A 393 20.78 9.22 12.60
CA GLY A 393 21.19 10.01 13.74
C GLY A 393 21.94 11.30 13.36
N VAL A 394 22.11 11.54 12.03
CA VAL A 394 22.87 12.68 11.54
C VAL A 394 21.95 13.88 11.39
N LYS A 395 22.22 14.90 12.17
CA LYS A 395 21.55 16.19 12.12
C LYS A 395 22.46 17.18 11.37
N GLN A 396 21.97 17.74 10.26
CA GLN A 396 22.66 18.89 9.65
C GLN A 396 22.46 20.12 10.53
N ILE A 397 23.57 20.64 11.06
CA ILE A 397 23.56 21.78 11.99
C ILE A 397 23.90 23.09 11.30
N GLU A 398 24.62 23.06 10.17
CA GLU A 398 24.90 24.21 9.33
C GLU A 398 24.79 23.82 7.84
N ARG A 399 24.23 24.71 7.01
CA ARG A 399 24.09 24.52 5.56
C ARG A 399 25.20 25.25 4.79
N GLY A 400 25.46 24.77 3.59
CA GLY A 400 26.40 25.36 2.66
C GLY A 400 27.81 24.74 2.72
N PRO A 401 28.70 25.15 1.81
CA PRO A 401 30.04 24.61 1.72
C PRO A 401 30.80 24.84 3.03
N ALA A 402 31.34 23.77 3.59
CA ALA A 402 32.23 23.83 4.73
C ALA A 402 33.44 22.93 4.45
N ASN A 403 34.61 23.31 4.94
CA ASN A 403 35.82 22.50 4.76
C ASN A 403 35.59 21.05 5.23
N PHE A 404 36.06 20.07 4.47
CA PHE A 404 36.00 18.69 4.90
C PHE A 404 36.74 18.50 6.22
N SER A 405 36.00 18.19 7.28
CA SER A 405 36.57 18.11 8.63
C SER A 405 35.87 17.03 9.46
N LEU A 406 36.63 16.52 10.45
CA LEU A 406 36.13 15.59 11.47
C LEU A 406 36.63 16.08 12.84
N GLN A 407 35.69 16.42 13.73
CA GLN A 407 36.04 16.87 15.08
C GLN A 407 36.24 15.68 16.02
N GLN A 408 36.85 15.93 17.15
CA GLN A 408 36.96 14.97 18.25
C GLN A 408 35.56 14.65 18.77
N ASN A 409 35.26 13.37 19.01
CA ASN A 409 33.99 12.96 19.61
C ASN A 409 33.84 13.52 21.03
N SER A 410 32.64 13.83 21.43
CA SER A 410 32.34 14.38 22.77
C SER A 410 31.11 13.69 23.36
N PRO A 411 31.20 13.17 24.59
CA PRO A 411 32.42 13.03 25.42
C PRO A 411 33.47 12.08 24.83
N ASN A 412 34.74 12.29 25.17
CA ASN A 412 35.84 11.37 24.92
C ASN A 412 36.84 11.48 26.08
N PRO A 413 37.02 10.46 26.94
CA PRO A 413 36.35 9.14 26.89
C PRO A 413 34.85 9.22 27.12
N TRP A 414 34.13 8.16 26.67
CA TRP A 414 32.71 7.96 26.98
C TRP A 414 32.46 6.57 27.57
N SER A 415 31.44 6.41 28.41
CA SER A 415 31.13 5.12 29.04
C SER A 415 30.14 4.32 28.22
N ALA A 416 30.47 3.05 27.94
CA ALA A 416 29.59 2.11 27.24
C ALA A 416 28.30 1.81 28.03
N SER A 417 28.33 1.94 29.36
CA SER A 417 27.19 1.69 30.24
C SER A 417 26.24 2.88 30.38
N SER A 418 26.63 4.09 29.94
CA SER A 418 25.79 5.31 30.09
C SER A 418 24.53 5.31 29.23
N GLY A 419 24.44 4.49 28.19
CA GLY A 419 23.33 4.46 27.23
C GLY A 419 23.25 5.67 26.29
N GLU A 420 23.97 6.78 26.59
CA GLU A 420 23.89 8.03 25.82
C GLU A 420 24.78 8.05 24.58
N GLY A 421 25.87 7.25 24.59
CA GLY A 421 26.86 7.22 23.49
C GLY A 421 27.75 8.46 23.47
N THR A 422 28.36 8.73 22.32
CA THR A 422 29.17 9.93 22.08
C THR A 422 28.73 10.62 20.80
N LYS A 423 28.98 11.92 20.66
CA LYS A 423 28.65 12.71 19.49
C LYS A 423 29.85 12.88 18.57
N LEU A 424 29.64 12.71 17.29
CA LEU A 424 30.59 13.01 16.23
C LEU A 424 30.11 14.27 15.48
N ILE A 425 31.04 15.19 15.21
CA ILE A 425 30.77 16.37 14.39
C ILE A 425 31.72 16.36 13.20
N PHE A 426 31.16 16.54 12.00
CA PHE A 426 31.93 16.59 10.77
C PHE A 426 31.31 17.53 9.76
N SER A 427 32.09 17.93 8.75
CA SER A 427 31.61 18.79 7.67
C SER A 427 32.04 18.33 6.29
N LEU A 428 31.25 18.68 5.28
CA LEU A 428 31.45 18.40 3.86
C LEU A 428 31.46 19.70 3.06
N GLN A 429 32.41 19.83 2.15
CA GLN A 429 32.53 20.98 1.26
C GLN A 429 31.55 20.92 0.09
N ALA A 430 31.28 19.73 -0.43
CA ALA A 430 30.38 19.47 -1.55
C ALA A 430 29.53 18.22 -1.26
N PRO A 431 28.40 18.04 -1.95
CA PRO A 431 27.65 16.79 -1.87
C PRO A 431 28.53 15.59 -2.26
N ALA A 432 28.59 14.57 -1.40
CA ALA A 432 29.44 13.40 -1.64
C ALA A 432 28.87 12.13 -0.98
N PRO A 433 29.19 10.96 -1.52
CA PRO A 433 29.02 9.71 -0.77
C PRO A 433 29.96 9.72 0.42
N LEU A 434 29.44 9.32 1.59
CA LEU A 434 30.20 9.36 2.84
C LEU A 434 30.12 8.01 3.54
N ASN A 435 31.27 7.53 4.01
CA ASN A 435 31.37 6.34 4.84
C ASN A 435 32.00 6.72 6.18
N LEU A 436 31.34 6.39 7.28
CA LEU A 436 31.88 6.54 8.62
C LEU A 436 31.99 5.15 9.23
N LYS A 437 33.20 4.76 9.65
CA LYS A 437 33.43 3.47 10.29
C LYS A 437 34.17 3.64 11.60
N VAL A 438 33.93 2.74 12.53
CA VAL A 438 34.68 2.59 13.78
C VAL A 438 35.45 1.30 13.70
N VAL A 439 36.77 1.38 13.91
CA VAL A 439 37.67 0.21 13.88
C VAL A 439 38.36 0.07 15.25
N ASN A 440 38.68 -1.16 15.63
CA ASN A 440 39.53 -1.43 16.79
C ASN A 440 41.03 -1.24 16.47
N VAL A 441 41.89 -1.46 17.44
CA VAL A 441 43.37 -1.32 17.30
C VAL A 441 43.98 -2.29 16.27
N LEU A 442 43.24 -3.35 15.91
CA LEU A 442 43.65 -4.31 14.88
C LEU A 442 43.15 -3.95 13.48
N GLY A 443 42.44 -2.81 13.33
CA GLY A 443 41.83 -2.38 12.07
C GLY A 443 40.53 -3.08 11.71
N GLN A 444 39.97 -3.93 12.57
CA GLN A 444 38.69 -4.60 12.34
C GLN A 444 37.52 -3.62 12.50
N THR A 445 36.60 -3.62 11.55
CA THR A 445 35.44 -2.76 11.59
C THR A 445 34.44 -3.26 12.62
N MET A 446 34.22 -2.45 13.65
CA MET A 446 33.29 -2.71 14.76
C MET A 446 31.89 -2.11 14.50
N TRP A 447 31.84 -1.02 13.74
CA TRP A 447 30.61 -0.35 13.36
C TRP A 447 30.83 0.45 12.08
N GLN A 448 29.79 0.59 11.23
CA GLN A 448 29.88 1.32 9.98
C GLN A 448 28.52 1.93 9.62
N GLN A 449 28.55 3.14 9.09
CA GLN A 449 27.41 3.83 8.49
C GLN A 449 27.82 4.41 7.14
N HIS A 450 26.96 4.22 6.14
CA HIS A 450 27.16 4.74 4.79
C HIS A 450 26.01 5.68 4.40
N TRP A 451 26.36 6.81 3.81
CA TRP A 451 25.43 7.74 3.16
C TRP A 451 25.80 7.81 1.68
N PRO A 452 24.93 7.37 0.77
CA PRO A 452 25.23 7.35 -0.66
C PRO A 452 25.37 8.75 -1.25
N ASN A 453 24.79 9.76 -0.63
CA ASN A 453 24.99 11.17 -0.95
C ASN A 453 24.54 12.03 0.24
N LEU A 454 25.46 12.78 0.82
CA LEU A 454 25.19 13.75 1.86
C LEU A 454 25.50 15.14 1.32
N ASN A 455 24.64 16.13 1.52
CA ASN A 455 24.81 17.48 1.00
C ASN A 455 26.01 18.19 1.64
N ALA A 456 26.47 19.30 1.03
CA ALA A 456 27.44 20.17 1.66
C ALA A 456 26.88 20.75 2.99
N GLY A 457 27.72 20.82 4.03
CA GLY A 457 27.30 21.32 5.33
C GLY A 457 28.03 20.70 6.49
N LYS A 458 27.65 21.12 7.70
CA LYS A 458 28.16 20.59 8.97
C LYS A 458 27.10 19.73 9.64
N TYR A 459 27.55 18.64 10.22
CA TYR A 459 26.68 17.57 10.72
C TYR A 459 27.05 17.17 12.14
N GLU A 460 26.07 16.86 12.97
CA GLU A 460 26.20 16.20 14.27
C GLU A 460 25.55 14.82 14.20
N MET A 461 26.22 13.81 14.72
CA MET A 461 25.72 12.44 14.76
C MET A 461 26.00 11.80 16.12
N PRO A 462 24.98 11.26 16.82
CA PRO A 462 25.18 10.43 17.99
C PRO A 462 25.69 9.04 17.57
N LEU A 463 26.83 8.63 18.09
CA LEU A 463 27.35 7.27 17.94
C LEU A 463 26.90 6.42 19.14
N ARG A 464 25.98 5.50 18.92
CA ARG A 464 25.45 4.56 19.94
C ARG A 464 25.85 3.12 19.62
N ALA A 465 27.10 2.92 19.22
CA ALA A 465 27.62 1.58 18.91
C ALA A 465 27.83 0.78 20.20
N LYS A 466 27.43 -0.50 20.20
CA LYS A 466 27.76 -1.43 21.30
C LYS A 466 29.24 -1.82 21.20
N LEU A 467 30.11 -1.08 21.89
CA LEU A 467 31.54 -1.30 21.92
C LEU A 467 31.97 -1.74 23.31
N SER A 468 32.89 -2.70 23.41
CA SER A 468 33.55 -3.05 24.66
C SER A 468 34.52 -1.94 25.09
N PRO A 469 34.82 -1.80 26.39
CA PRO A 469 35.86 -0.88 26.83
C PRO A 469 37.16 -1.06 26.08
N GLY A 470 37.75 0.06 25.62
CA GLY A 470 38.95 -0.01 24.79
C GLY A 470 39.26 1.24 23.97
N ILE A 471 40.29 1.13 23.16
CA ILE A 471 40.71 2.18 22.22
C ILE A 471 40.18 1.81 20.82
N TYR A 472 39.55 2.80 20.17
CA TYR A 472 38.99 2.70 18.83
C TYR A 472 39.44 3.90 18.00
N PHE A 473 39.34 3.75 16.68
CA PHE A 473 39.48 4.84 15.73
C PHE A 473 38.22 4.95 14.90
N TYR A 474 37.70 6.16 14.69
CA TYR A 474 36.62 6.40 13.74
C TYR A 474 37.15 7.16 12.55
N GLN A 475 36.75 6.71 11.38
CA GLN A 475 37.20 7.19 10.07
C GLN A 475 36.05 7.71 9.26
N LEU A 476 36.16 8.97 8.83
CA LEU A 476 35.25 9.62 7.90
C LEU A 476 35.87 9.57 6.51
N GLN A 477 35.21 8.93 5.55
CA GLN A 477 35.73 8.67 4.23
C GLN A 477 34.79 9.15 3.12
N THR A 478 35.31 9.95 2.19
CA THR A 478 34.74 10.23 0.88
C THR A 478 35.55 9.52 -0.20
N PRO A 479 35.17 9.53 -1.49
CA PRO A 479 36.00 8.98 -2.57
C PRO A 479 37.40 9.58 -2.63
N GLU A 480 37.55 10.83 -2.23
CA GLU A 480 38.80 11.59 -2.38
C GLU A 480 39.60 11.73 -1.06
N ASN A 481 38.94 11.63 0.09
CA ASN A 481 39.55 12.01 1.36
C ASN A 481 39.19 11.04 2.50
N VAL A 482 40.12 10.84 3.45
CA VAL A 482 39.88 10.10 4.67
C VAL A 482 40.39 10.90 5.87
N LEU A 483 39.56 11.07 6.89
CA LEU A 483 39.96 11.65 8.18
C LEU A 483 39.76 10.62 9.29
N THR A 484 40.73 10.55 10.23
CA THR A 484 40.71 9.59 11.34
C THR A 484 40.88 10.31 12.67
N LYS A 485 40.12 9.91 13.68
CA LYS A 485 40.24 10.35 15.06
C LYS A 485 40.23 9.15 16.02
N LYS A 486 40.89 9.31 17.17
CA LYS A 486 40.96 8.31 18.26
C LYS A 486 39.74 8.50 19.18
N MET A 487 39.15 7.39 19.64
CA MET A 487 38.06 7.36 20.62
C MET A 487 38.40 6.37 21.73
N ILE A 488 38.05 6.72 22.97
CA ILE A 488 38.25 5.87 24.16
C ILE A 488 36.89 5.54 24.73
N VAL A 489 36.63 4.24 24.94
CA VAL A 489 35.43 3.69 25.55
C VAL A 489 35.77 3.16 26.92
N LEU A 490 35.10 3.64 27.95
CA LEU A 490 35.22 3.19 29.34
C LEU A 490 34.14 2.15 29.67
N PRO A 491 34.33 1.36 30.74
CA PRO A 491 33.34 0.43 31.25
C PRO A 491 31.99 1.07 31.56
#